data_2464a3961b1dab7896ae45d6c76a48c3
#
_entry.id   2464a3961b1dab7896ae45d6c76a48c3
#
_cell.length_a   1.000
_cell.length_b   1.000
_cell.length_c   1.000
_cell.angle_alpha   90.00
_cell.angle_beta   90.00
_cell.angle_gamma   90.00
#
_symmetry.space_group_name_H-M   'P 1'
#
loop_
_entity.id
_entity.type
_entity.pdbx_description
1 polymer ?
#
loop_
_entity_poly.entity_id
_entity_poly.type
_entity_poly.pdbx_seq_one_letter_code
_entity_poly.pdbx_strand_id
1 'polypeptide(L)'
;MSRSHAGSLLLLLGLAVCWGYNWVVMKIGLHDSGPVAFAAIRCLGGAIILGFVLLALRRSFKLVEPWTIVAIGLLQTALAQGLIAMALHGGQAGKSAVLNYTLPVWVMILGFLFLKERPRLMQWLATLVAFTGVMVMTFLNGKAVSWEPIVFALSASICWGAGTIVTQALMRRHGGKIDALALTFWQLFIGGMVLTVLAFIVPEAPLHWTTSLILALIYNVGPASAVAFLLWFMLQQRIEANVLSLIVLIVPLVGIAAGWLQLGERPSLPDAIGMALILTGIAVMVVSQRRKLPVTVQAEG
;
A
#
# COMPACT_ATOMS: atom_id res chain seq x y z
N MET A 1 10.40 26.34 -12.40
CA MET A 1 9.40 25.60 -11.58
C MET A 1 8.69 26.62 -10.71
N SER A 2 7.37 26.73 -10.80
CA SER A 2 6.62 27.64 -9.94
C SER A 2 6.73 27.19 -8.46
N ARG A 3 6.65 28.11 -7.50
CA ARG A 3 6.66 27.78 -6.05
C ARG A 3 5.62 26.71 -5.67
N SER A 4 4.52 26.60 -6.40
CA SER A 4 3.45 25.61 -6.25
C SER A 4 3.92 24.17 -6.59
N HIS A 5 4.74 23.98 -7.62
CA HIS A 5 5.24 22.65 -8.02
C HIS A 5 6.30 22.11 -7.05
N ALA A 6 7.18 22.98 -6.54
CA ALA A 6 8.19 22.59 -5.55
C ALA A 6 7.55 22.14 -4.23
N GLY A 7 6.51 22.85 -3.77
CA GLY A 7 5.77 22.47 -2.56
C GLY A 7 5.07 21.11 -2.70
N SER A 8 4.44 20.85 -3.85
CA SER A 8 3.78 19.54 -4.09
C SER A 8 4.77 18.40 -4.17
N LEU A 9 5.97 18.61 -4.72
CA LEU A 9 7.03 17.61 -4.77
C LEU A 9 7.58 17.29 -3.38
N LEU A 10 7.77 18.31 -2.54
CA LEU A 10 8.19 18.10 -1.14
C LEU A 10 7.15 17.28 -0.35
N LEU A 11 5.86 17.57 -0.52
CA LEU A 11 4.78 16.79 0.12
C LEU A 11 4.78 15.34 -0.39
N LEU A 12 5.01 15.11 -1.69
CA LEU A 12 5.12 13.77 -2.27
C LEU A 12 6.30 13.00 -1.67
N LEU A 13 7.46 13.63 -1.56
CA LEU A 13 8.65 13.03 -0.94
C LEU A 13 8.41 12.75 0.56
N GLY A 14 7.81 13.69 1.28
CA GLY A 14 7.42 13.49 2.68
C GLY A 14 6.49 12.30 2.87
N LEU A 15 5.49 12.16 2.00
CA LEU A 15 4.57 11.01 1.99
C LEU A 15 5.30 9.70 1.69
N ALA A 16 6.21 9.70 0.69
CA ALA A 16 7.01 8.53 0.33
C ALA A 16 7.93 8.08 1.47
N VAL A 17 8.58 9.03 2.15
CA VAL A 17 9.41 8.75 3.33
C VAL A 17 8.54 8.21 4.47
N CYS A 18 7.39 8.83 4.74
CA CYS A 18 6.48 8.41 5.78
C CYS A 18 6.00 6.96 5.57
N TRP A 19 5.53 6.60 4.37
CA TRP A 19 5.10 5.24 4.08
C TRP A 19 6.27 4.26 3.93
N GLY A 20 7.41 4.69 3.41
CA GLY A 20 8.61 3.85 3.29
C GLY A 20 9.20 3.49 4.65
N TYR A 21 9.36 4.47 5.53
CA TYR A 21 9.86 4.26 6.89
C TYR A 21 8.88 3.43 7.75
N ASN A 22 7.58 3.51 7.43
CA ASN A 22 6.55 2.73 8.13
C ASN A 22 6.83 1.22 8.13
N TRP A 23 7.50 0.67 7.13
CA TRP A 23 7.86 -0.75 7.08
C TRP A 23 8.77 -1.14 8.24
N VAL A 24 9.75 -0.30 8.55
CA VAL A 24 10.65 -0.48 9.68
C VAL A 24 9.92 -0.32 11.02
N VAL A 25 9.12 0.74 11.13
CA VAL A 25 8.35 1.00 12.36
C VAL A 25 7.37 -0.13 12.66
N MET A 26 6.68 -0.66 11.65
CA MET A 26 5.83 -1.84 11.81
C MET A 26 6.64 -3.05 12.26
N LYS A 27 7.80 -3.31 11.65
CA LYS A 27 8.67 -4.43 12.02
C LYS A 27 9.10 -4.35 13.49
N ILE A 28 9.43 -3.14 13.97
CA ILE A 28 9.78 -2.91 15.37
C ILE A 28 8.56 -3.19 16.28
N GLY A 29 7.37 -2.67 15.95
CA GLY A 29 6.17 -2.89 16.75
C GLY A 29 5.72 -4.36 16.79
N LEU A 30 5.93 -5.09 15.71
CA LEU A 30 5.60 -6.53 15.60
C LEU A 30 6.51 -7.44 16.45
N HIS A 31 7.59 -6.92 17.00
CA HIS A 31 8.40 -7.67 17.98
C HIS A 31 7.64 -7.88 19.28
N ASP A 32 6.82 -6.93 19.69
CA ASP A 32 6.11 -6.91 20.97
C ASP A 32 4.59 -7.13 20.83
N SER A 33 4.14 -7.55 19.66
CA SER A 33 2.70 -7.74 19.37
C SER A 33 2.46 -8.82 18.33
N GLY A 34 1.29 -9.45 18.41
CA GLY A 34 0.79 -10.29 17.34
C GLY A 34 0.47 -9.47 16.07
N PRO A 35 0.66 -10.05 14.88
CA PRO A 35 0.46 -9.33 13.62
C PRO A 35 -0.98 -8.86 13.39
N VAL A 36 -1.99 -9.66 13.74
CA VAL A 36 -3.40 -9.29 13.55
C VAL A 36 -3.81 -8.21 14.53
N ALA A 37 -3.42 -8.33 15.82
CA ALA A 37 -3.68 -7.33 16.85
C ALA A 37 -3.03 -5.97 16.50
N PHE A 38 -1.77 -5.97 16.03
CA PHE A 38 -1.11 -4.76 15.57
C PHE A 38 -1.85 -4.10 14.41
N ALA A 39 -2.24 -4.91 13.39
CA ALA A 39 -2.99 -4.42 12.25
C ALA A 39 -4.37 -3.86 12.65
N ALA A 40 -5.06 -4.50 13.59
CA ALA A 40 -6.33 -4.03 14.12
C ALA A 40 -6.20 -2.65 14.78
N ILE A 41 -5.25 -2.50 15.71
CA ILE A 41 -5.05 -1.24 16.46
C ILE A 41 -4.68 -0.11 15.50
N ARG A 42 -3.76 -0.34 14.54
CA ARG A 42 -3.37 0.71 13.58
C ARG A 42 -4.52 1.14 12.67
N CYS A 43 -5.32 0.18 12.17
CA CYS A 43 -6.41 0.48 11.25
C CYS A 43 -7.58 1.19 11.96
N LEU A 44 -8.01 0.71 13.12
CA LEU A 44 -9.05 1.37 13.90
C LEU A 44 -8.60 2.72 14.42
N GLY A 45 -7.38 2.83 14.95
CA GLY A 45 -6.82 4.10 15.38
C GLY A 45 -6.77 5.12 14.25
N GLY A 46 -6.33 4.70 13.05
CA GLY A 46 -6.37 5.52 11.83
C GLY A 46 -7.80 5.95 11.46
N ALA A 47 -8.76 5.02 11.52
CA ALA A 47 -10.17 5.33 11.26
C ALA A 47 -10.72 6.36 12.26
N ILE A 48 -10.41 6.22 13.54
CA ILE A 48 -10.84 7.17 14.59
C ILE A 48 -10.31 8.57 14.27
N ILE A 49 -9.02 8.72 13.97
CA ILE A 49 -8.43 10.02 13.61
C ILE A 49 -9.10 10.58 12.35
N LEU A 50 -9.29 9.78 11.29
CA LEU A 50 -9.96 10.24 10.06
C LEU A 50 -11.43 10.61 10.32
N GLY A 51 -12.11 9.92 11.25
CA GLY A 51 -13.44 10.28 11.71
C GLY A 51 -13.47 11.67 12.34
N PHE A 52 -12.52 11.97 13.23
CA PHE A 52 -12.38 13.32 13.79
C PHE A 52 -12.05 14.38 12.72
N VAL A 53 -11.22 14.04 11.75
CA VAL A 53 -10.92 14.95 10.61
C VAL A 53 -12.17 15.22 9.78
N LEU A 54 -12.99 14.19 9.49
CA LEU A 54 -14.27 14.35 8.79
C LEU A 54 -15.20 15.29 9.56
N LEU A 55 -15.33 15.10 10.88
CA LEU A 55 -16.14 15.97 11.75
C LEU A 55 -15.60 17.42 11.75
N ALA A 56 -14.30 17.60 11.92
CA ALA A 56 -13.67 18.92 11.95
C ALA A 56 -13.84 19.67 10.61
N LEU A 57 -13.77 18.95 9.49
CA LEU A 57 -13.97 19.49 8.15
C LEU A 57 -15.47 19.58 7.75
N ARG A 58 -16.38 19.20 8.66
CA ARG A 58 -17.83 19.14 8.42
C ARG A 58 -18.20 18.34 7.17
N ARG A 59 -17.45 17.28 6.88
CA ARG A 59 -17.71 16.40 5.74
C ARG A 59 -18.70 15.30 6.11
N SER A 60 -19.40 14.81 5.09
CA SER A 60 -20.44 13.78 5.27
C SER A 60 -19.83 12.40 5.46
N PHE A 61 -20.36 11.63 6.42
CA PHE A 61 -20.11 10.19 6.60
C PHE A 61 -20.96 9.33 5.68
N LYS A 62 -21.61 9.90 4.66
CA LYS A 62 -22.53 9.17 3.80
C LYS A 62 -21.86 7.95 3.19
N LEU A 63 -22.45 6.79 3.46
CA LEU A 63 -22.03 5.51 2.92
C LEU A 63 -22.69 5.32 1.55
N VAL A 64 -21.90 5.30 0.49
CA VAL A 64 -22.35 5.07 -0.87
C VAL A 64 -22.10 3.62 -1.22
N GLU A 65 -23.11 2.90 -1.70
CA GLU A 65 -23.01 1.46 -2.00
C GLU A 65 -22.38 0.64 -0.85
N PRO A 66 -23.08 0.42 0.28
CA PRO A 66 -22.52 -0.17 1.49
C PRO A 66 -21.75 -1.48 1.25
N TRP A 67 -22.30 -2.39 0.47
CA TRP A 67 -21.67 -3.68 0.19
C TRP A 67 -20.37 -3.58 -0.61
N THR A 68 -20.30 -2.61 -1.53
CA THR A 68 -19.06 -2.32 -2.26
C THR A 68 -17.98 -1.77 -1.31
N ILE A 69 -18.37 -0.91 -0.38
CA ILE A 69 -17.43 -0.37 0.63
C ILE A 69 -17.00 -1.46 1.63
N VAL A 70 -17.90 -2.36 2.02
CA VAL A 70 -17.54 -3.55 2.81
C VAL A 70 -16.50 -4.39 2.07
N ALA A 71 -16.72 -4.68 0.78
CA ALA A 71 -15.74 -5.42 -0.01
C ALA A 71 -14.38 -4.72 -0.08
N ILE A 72 -14.34 -3.39 -0.24
CA ILE A 72 -13.10 -2.60 -0.21
C ILE A 72 -12.42 -2.70 1.16
N GLY A 73 -13.18 -2.54 2.26
CA GLY A 73 -12.67 -2.69 3.63
C GLY A 73 -12.09 -4.07 3.91
N LEU A 74 -12.75 -5.13 3.44
CA LEU A 74 -12.25 -6.50 3.56
C LEU A 74 -10.96 -6.71 2.75
N LEU A 75 -10.94 -6.30 1.47
CA LEU A 75 -9.81 -6.54 0.58
C LEU A 75 -8.60 -5.67 0.91
N GLN A 76 -8.79 -4.35 1.05
CA GLN A 76 -7.67 -3.39 1.20
C GLN A 76 -7.26 -3.20 2.66
N THR A 77 -8.12 -3.49 3.63
CA THR A 77 -7.77 -3.30 5.03
C THR A 77 -7.67 -4.63 5.77
N ALA A 78 -8.75 -5.40 5.91
CA ALA A 78 -8.68 -6.62 6.70
C ALA A 78 -7.65 -7.62 6.14
N LEU A 79 -7.81 -8.02 4.89
CA LEU A 79 -6.90 -8.99 4.27
C LEU A 79 -5.53 -8.38 3.99
N ALA A 80 -5.47 -7.27 3.26
CA ALA A 80 -4.17 -6.74 2.85
C ALA A 80 -3.31 -6.29 4.05
N GLN A 81 -3.86 -5.54 5.01
CA GLN A 81 -3.07 -5.07 6.15
C GLN A 81 -2.72 -6.18 7.14
N GLY A 82 -3.63 -7.14 7.35
CA GLY A 82 -3.34 -8.35 8.14
C GLY A 82 -2.22 -9.19 7.53
N LEU A 83 -2.29 -9.46 6.22
CA LEU A 83 -1.25 -10.21 5.50
C LEU A 83 0.08 -9.45 5.43
N ILE A 84 0.08 -8.12 5.32
CA ILE A 84 1.30 -7.29 5.43
C ILE A 84 1.94 -7.48 6.81
N ALA A 85 1.15 -7.43 7.88
CA ALA A 85 1.67 -7.62 9.23
C ALA A 85 2.25 -9.02 9.43
N MET A 86 1.58 -10.06 8.90
CA MET A 86 2.10 -11.44 8.90
C MET A 86 3.40 -11.57 8.10
N ALA A 87 3.48 -10.96 6.92
CA ALA A 87 4.68 -10.95 6.10
C ALA A 87 5.87 -10.30 6.83
N LEU A 88 5.62 -9.20 7.54
CA LEU A 88 6.63 -8.49 8.31
C LEU A 88 7.04 -9.23 9.58
N HIS A 89 6.11 -9.92 10.25
CA HIS A 89 6.42 -10.68 11.45
C HIS A 89 7.50 -11.73 11.18
N GLY A 90 7.38 -12.48 10.08
CA GLY A 90 8.33 -13.52 9.67
C GLY A 90 9.44 -13.06 8.70
N GLY A 91 9.31 -11.87 8.07
CA GLY A 91 10.18 -11.41 7.00
C GLY A 91 11.00 -10.16 7.32
N GLN A 92 11.80 -9.72 6.36
CA GLN A 92 12.55 -8.46 6.39
C GLN A 92 11.69 -7.30 5.90
N ALA A 93 11.84 -6.10 6.49
CA ALA A 93 11.06 -4.93 6.14
C ALA A 93 11.25 -4.52 4.67
N GLY A 94 12.50 -4.42 4.21
CA GLY A 94 12.81 -4.06 2.82
C GLY A 94 12.28 -5.07 1.81
N LYS A 95 12.46 -6.38 2.08
CA LYS A 95 11.98 -7.46 1.21
C LYS A 95 10.45 -7.49 1.11
N SER A 96 9.78 -7.41 2.25
CA SER A 96 8.31 -7.37 2.30
C SER A 96 7.74 -6.14 1.60
N ALA A 97 8.40 -4.97 1.74
CA ALA A 97 8.03 -3.76 1.03
C ALA A 97 8.06 -3.97 -0.49
N VAL A 98 9.20 -4.45 -1.04
CA VAL A 98 9.34 -4.65 -2.50
C VAL A 98 8.28 -5.64 -3.02
N LEU A 99 8.08 -6.77 -2.32
CA LEU A 99 7.09 -7.77 -2.72
C LEU A 99 5.66 -7.22 -2.70
N ASN A 100 5.31 -6.45 -1.66
CA ASN A 100 3.99 -5.83 -1.59
C ASN A 100 3.79 -4.76 -2.67
N TYR A 101 4.86 -4.05 -3.08
CA TYR A 101 4.80 -3.06 -4.15
C TYR A 101 4.76 -3.65 -5.57
N THR A 102 4.64 -4.99 -5.72
CA THR A 102 4.20 -5.60 -6.99
C THR A 102 2.75 -5.28 -7.35
N LEU A 103 2.04 -4.55 -6.47
CA LEU A 103 0.66 -4.09 -6.64
C LEU A 103 0.27 -3.63 -8.06
N PRO A 104 1.04 -2.78 -8.79
CA PRO A 104 0.66 -2.36 -10.14
C PRO A 104 0.54 -3.51 -11.14
N VAL A 105 1.31 -4.57 -10.93
CA VAL A 105 1.25 -5.79 -11.75
C VAL A 105 -0.10 -6.49 -11.54
N TRP A 106 -0.51 -6.64 -10.28
CA TRP A 106 -1.79 -7.26 -9.94
C TRP A 106 -2.98 -6.43 -10.40
N VAL A 107 -2.92 -5.10 -10.23
CA VAL A 107 -3.96 -4.19 -10.73
C VAL A 107 -4.10 -4.32 -12.26
N MET A 108 -2.99 -4.42 -13.00
CA MET A 108 -3.02 -4.64 -14.45
C MET A 108 -3.65 -5.99 -14.81
N ILE A 109 -3.23 -7.07 -14.16
CA ILE A 109 -3.76 -8.43 -14.43
C ILE A 109 -5.26 -8.47 -14.09
N LEU A 110 -5.67 -7.99 -12.95
CA LEU A 110 -7.07 -7.98 -12.53
C LEU A 110 -7.91 -7.03 -13.40
N GLY A 111 -7.36 -5.88 -13.81
CA GLY A 111 -7.99 -4.97 -14.76
C GLY A 111 -8.23 -5.63 -16.14
N PHE A 112 -7.27 -6.41 -16.62
CA PHE A 112 -7.43 -7.20 -17.83
C PHE A 112 -8.54 -8.25 -17.69
N LEU A 113 -8.56 -8.99 -16.58
CA LEU A 113 -9.51 -10.07 -16.36
C LEU A 113 -10.94 -9.57 -16.12
N PHE A 114 -11.12 -8.57 -15.27
CA PHE A 114 -12.44 -8.14 -14.79
C PHE A 114 -12.97 -6.87 -15.45
N LEU A 115 -12.11 -5.93 -15.82
CA LEU A 115 -12.52 -4.68 -16.48
C LEU A 115 -12.35 -4.71 -18.01
N LYS A 116 -11.88 -5.84 -18.56
CA LYS A 116 -11.58 -6.02 -20.00
C LYS A 116 -10.61 -4.97 -20.54
N GLU A 117 -9.74 -4.44 -19.69
CA GLU A 117 -8.67 -3.54 -20.10
C GLU A 117 -7.67 -4.31 -21.00
N ARG A 118 -7.08 -3.63 -21.97
CA ARG A 118 -6.11 -4.25 -22.90
C ARG A 118 -4.69 -3.75 -22.55
N PRO A 119 -3.92 -4.49 -21.75
CA PRO A 119 -2.52 -4.15 -21.49
C PRO A 119 -1.69 -4.19 -22.75
N ARG A 120 -0.68 -3.31 -22.83
CA ARG A 120 0.28 -3.28 -23.93
C ARG A 120 1.33 -4.37 -23.75
N LEU A 121 1.99 -4.79 -24.83
CA LEU A 121 3.09 -5.77 -24.74
C LEU A 121 4.15 -5.36 -23.73
N MET A 122 4.50 -4.07 -23.65
CA MET A 122 5.47 -3.56 -22.67
C MET A 122 5.06 -3.80 -21.21
N GLN A 123 3.76 -3.79 -20.92
CA GLN A 123 3.24 -4.08 -19.56
C GLN A 123 3.35 -5.58 -19.24
N TRP A 124 3.13 -6.46 -20.22
CA TRP A 124 3.35 -7.89 -20.06
C TRP A 124 4.83 -8.23 -19.86
N LEU A 125 5.73 -7.59 -20.63
CA LEU A 125 7.18 -7.73 -20.45
C LEU A 125 7.63 -7.22 -19.05
N ALA A 126 7.10 -6.09 -18.62
CA ALA A 126 7.34 -5.55 -17.28
C ALA A 126 6.87 -6.52 -16.17
N THR A 127 5.72 -7.14 -16.38
CA THR A 127 5.19 -8.19 -15.49
C THR A 127 6.13 -9.39 -15.43
N LEU A 128 6.59 -9.87 -16.57
CA LEU A 128 7.53 -10.99 -16.66
C LEU A 128 8.82 -10.68 -15.88
N VAL A 129 9.39 -9.49 -16.07
CA VAL A 129 10.60 -9.04 -15.34
C VAL A 129 10.35 -9.02 -13.83
N ALA A 130 9.20 -8.49 -13.39
CA ALA A 130 8.86 -8.46 -11.96
C ALA A 130 8.72 -9.87 -11.38
N PHE A 131 8.02 -10.79 -12.06
CA PHE A 131 7.90 -12.18 -11.62
C PHE A 131 9.24 -12.94 -11.63
N THR A 132 10.11 -12.68 -12.61
CA THR A 132 11.47 -13.22 -12.59
C THR A 132 12.22 -12.77 -11.34
N GLY A 133 12.06 -11.51 -10.93
CA GLY A 133 12.63 -11.01 -9.67
C GLY A 133 12.11 -11.76 -8.44
N VAL A 134 10.81 -12.03 -8.36
CA VAL A 134 10.22 -12.84 -7.28
C VAL A 134 10.81 -14.25 -7.27
N MET A 135 10.95 -14.89 -8.43
CA MET A 135 11.55 -16.23 -8.56
C MET A 135 13.00 -16.25 -8.10
N VAL A 136 13.80 -15.25 -8.50
CA VAL A 136 15.19 -15.11 -8.07
C VAL A 136 15.27 -15.01 -6.55
N MET A 137 14.46 -14.14 -5.93
CA MET A 137 14.42 -13.99 -4.47
C MET A 137 13.99 -15.26 -3.74
N THR A 138 13.14 -16.06 -4.35
CA THR A 138 12.55 -17.24 -3.71
C THR A 138 13.44 -18.45 -3.85
N PHE A 139 13.98 -18.73 -5.02
CA PHE A 139 14.61 -20.03 -5.33
C PHE A 139 16.14 -20.00 -5.37
N LEU A 140 16.79 -18.82 -5.55
CA LEU A 140 18.24 -18.76 -5.68
C LEU A 140 18.99 -18.47 -4.37
N ASN A 141 18.29 -18.33 -3.25
CA ASN A 141 18.92 -17.97 -1.97
C ASN A 141 19.72 -19.09 -1.29
N GLY A 142 19.68 -20.33 -1.80
CA GLY A 142 20.48 -21.46 -1.32
C GLY A 142 20.29 -21.86 0.16
N LYS A 143 19.54 -21.12 0.95
CA LYS A 143 19.19 -21.41 2.34
C LYS A 143 17.73 -21.88 2.39
N ALA A 144 17.37 -22.61 3.45
CA ALA A 144 15.94 -22.91 3.71
C ALA A 144 15.19 -21.57 3.79
N VAL A 145 14.54 -21.21 2.69
CA VAL A 145 13.78 -19.95 2.60
C VAL A 145 12.48 -20.16 3.33
N SER A 146 12.23 -19.39 4.38
CA SER A 146 10.86 -19.21 4.86
C SER A 146 10.07 -18.54 3.75
N TRP A 147 9.31 -19.32 3.00
CA TRP A 147 8.50 -18.83 1.89
C TRP A 147 7.19 -18.16 2.35
N GLU A 148 6.80 -18.40 3.62
CA GLU A 148 5.59 -17.85 4.21
C GLU A 148 5.50 -16.31 4.12
N PRO A 149 6.53 -15.51 4.51
CA PRO A 149 6.48 -14.06 4.36
C PRO A 149 6.32 -13.61 2.91
N ILE A 150 6.89 -14.35 1.95
CA ILE A 150 6.77 -14.06 0.52
C ILE A 150 5.33 -14.23 0.07
N VAL A 151 4.71 -15.37 0.44
CA VAL A 151 3.31 -15.65 0.11
C VAL A 151 2.39 -14.62 0.75
N PHE A 152 2.60 -14.27 2.01
CA PHE A 152 1.79 -13.25 2.67
C PHE A 152 1.94 -11.87 2.01
N ALA A 153 3.15 -11.44 1.66
CA ALA A 153 3.37 -10.15 1.00
C ALA A 153 2.74 -10.09 -0.39
N LEU A 154 2.86 -11.16 -1.20
CA LEU A 154 2.23 -11.23 -2.52
C LEU A 154 0.71 -11.32 -2.41
N SER A 155 0.17 -12.12 -1.48
CA SER A 155 -1.27 -12.21 -1.24
C SER A 155 -1.85 -10.87 -0.79
N ALA A 156 -1.14 -10.13 0.07
CA ALA A 156 -1.51 -8.78 0.46
C ALA A 156 -1.59 -7.85 -0.76
N SER A 157 -0.60 -7.92 -1.64
CA SER A 157 -0.56 -7.16 -2.89
C SER A 157 -1.72 -7.49 -3.83
N ILE A 158 -2.08 -8.77 -3.96
CA ILE A 158 -3.25 -9.23 -4.74
C ILE A 158 -4.55 -8.69 -4.13
N CYS A 159 -4.74 -8.84 -2.82
CA CYS A 159 -5.93 -8.36 -2.12
C CYS A 159 -6.08 -6.83 -2.27
N TRP A 160 -4.98 -6.09 -2.10
CA TRP A 160 -5.01 -4.65 -2.32
C TRP A 160 -5.31 -4.30 -3.78
N GLY A 161 -4.72 -5.02 -4.74
CA GLY A 161 -5.01 -4.88 -6.17
C GLY A 161 -6.49 -5.11 -6.49
N ALA A 162 -7.07 -6.19 -5.97
CA ALA A 162 -8.49 -6.50 -6.14
C ALA A 162 -9.38 -5.38 -5.55
N GLY A 163 -9.09 -4.92 -4.34
CA GLY A 163 -9.80 -3.78 -3.74
C GLY A 163 -9.64 -2.49 -4.54
N THR A 164 -8.47 -2.28 -5.18
CA THR A 164 -8.25 -1.14 -6.08
C THR A 164 -9.15 -1.20 -7.30
N ILE A 165 -9.33 -2.38 -7.91
CA ILE A 165 -10.24 -2.60 -9.03
C ILE A 165 -11.70 -2.32 -8.61
N VAL A 166 -12.13 -2.81 -7.45
CA VAL A 166 -13.47 -2.53 -6.89
C VAL A 166 -13.66 -1.03 -6.66
N THR A 167 -12.66 -0.35 -6.08
CA THR A 167 -12.67 1.10 -5.85
C THR A 167 -12.76 1.87 -7.17
N GLN A 168 -11.99 1.49 -8.20
CA GLN A 168 -12.06 2.12 -9.52
C GLN A 168 -13.43 1.94 -10.17
N ALA A 169 -14.02 0.74 -10.06
CA ALA A 169 -15.37 0.48 -10.56
C ALA A 169 -16.41 1.35 -9.85
N LEU A 170 -16.31 1.49 -8.52
CA LEU A 170 -17.16 2.36 -7.72
C LEU A 170 -17.04 3.83 -8.16
N MET A 171 -15.80 4.33 -8.28
CA MET A 171 -15.53 5.71 -8.71
C MET A 171 -16.06 6.00 -10.12
N ARG A 172 -15.90 5.05 -11.07
CA ARG A 172 -16.43 5.19 -12.44
C ARG A 172 -17.96 5.29 -12.44
N ARG A 173 -18.67 4.45 -11.66
CA ARG A 173 -20.14 4.48 -11.55
C ARG A 173 -20.69 5.79 -11.00
N HIS A 174 -19.94 6.44 -10.11
CA HIS A 174 -20.35 7.71 -9.48
C HIS A 174 -19.69 8.95 -10.11
N GLY A 175 -19.03 8.83 -11.26
CA GLY A 175 -18.39 9.96 -11.96
C GLY A 175 -17.33 10.68 -11.11
N GLY A 176 -16.63 9.95 -10.25
CA GLY A 176 -15.57 10.51 -9.38
C GLY A 176 -16.07 11.36 -8.20
N LYS A 177 -17.39 11.43 -7.97
CA LYS A 177 -18.00 12.30 -6.95
C LYS A 177 -18.00 11.73 -5.53
N ILE A 178 -17.33 10.60 -5.28
CA ILE A 178 -17.22 10.00 -3.95
C ILE A 178 -16.13 10.72 -3.15
N ASP A 179 -16.46 11.11 -1.91
CA ASP A 179 -15.48 11.68 -1.00
C ASP A 179 -14.44 10.60 -0.62
N ALA A 180 -13.20 10.78 -1.10
CA ALA A 180 -12.12 9.83 -0.86
C ALA A 180 -11.75 9.73 0.62
N LEU A 181 -11.93 10.81 1.40
CA LEU A 181 -11.66 10.80 2.85
C LEU A 181 -12.71 9.95 3.59
N ALA A 182 -14.00 10.11 3.24
CA ALA A 182 -15.07 9.30 3.80
C ALA A 182 -14.94 7.82 3.39
N LEU A 183 -14.57 7.55 2.13
CA LEU A 183 -14.28 6.19 1.66
C LEU A 183 -13.13 5.55 2.45
N THR A 184 -12.04 6.29 2.67
CA THR A 184 -10.88 5.81 3.43
C THR A 184 -11.24 5.56 4.90
N PHE A 185 -12.03 6.45 5.51
CA PHE A 185 -12.55 6.22 6.87
C PHE A 185 -13.30 4.89 6.95
N TRP A 186 -14.29 4.68 6.07
CA TRP A 186 -15.11 3.47 6.11
C TRP A 186 -14.31 2.20 5.81
N GLN A 187 -13.39 2.23 4.85
CA GLN A 187 -12.55 1.06 4.57
C GLN A 187 -11.67 0.67 5.76
N LEU A 188 -11.05 1.65 6.44
CA LEU A 188 -10.24 1.41 7.63
C LEU A 188 -11.09 0.96 8.80
N PHE A 189 -12.26 1.56 9.00
CA PHE A 189 -13.17 1.21 10.09
C PHE A 189 -13.69 -0.22 9.93
N ILE A 190 -14.25 -0.57 8.78
CA ILE A 190 -14.80 -1.91 8.51
C ILE A 190 -13.70 -2.97 8.59
N GLY A 191 -12.59 -2.76 7.88
CA GLY A 191 -11.50 -3.72 7.90
C GLY A 191 -10.82 -3.83 9.26
N GLY A 192 -10.69 -2.72 9.98
CA GLY A 192 -10.17 -2.69 11.34
C GLY A 192 -11.07 -3.44 12.34
N MET A 193 -12.39 -3.32 12.22
CA MET A 193 -13.34 -4.11 13.01
C MET A 193 -13.19 -5.60 12.76
N VAL A 194 -13.06 -6.01 11.50
CA VAL A 194 -12.83 -7.43 11.15
C VAL A 194 -11.51 -7.92 11.74
N LEU A 195 -10.42 -7.14 11.61
CA LEU A 195 -9.13 -7.48 12.21
C LEU A 195 -9.22 -7.58 13.72
N THR A 196 -10.01 -6.72 14.37
CA THR A 196 -10.21 -6.78 15.82
C THR A 196 -10.90 -8.08 16.23
N VAL A 197 -11.96 -8.48 15.52
CA VAL A 197 -12.62 -9.76 15.77
C VAL A 197 -11.65 -10.92 15.55
N LEU A 198 -10.85 -10.89 14.48
CA LEU A 198 -9.84 -11.91 14.20
C LEU A 198 -8.75 -11.96 15.28
N ALA A 199 -8.32 -10.83 15.84
CA ALA A 199 -7.33 -10.78 16.92
C ALA A 199 -7.79 -11.46 18.23
N PHE A 200 -9.12 -11.58 18.44
CA PHE A 200 -9.66 -12.35 19.57
C PHE A 200 -9.82 -13.84 19.27
N ILE A 201 -9.86 -14.23 17.98
CA ILE A 201 -10.11 -15.61 17.56
C ILE A 201 -8.79 -16.33 17.23
N VAL A 202 -7.86 -15.64 16.58
CA VAL A 202 -6.58 -16.20 16.17
C VAL A 202 -5.62 -16.19 17.37
N PRO A 203 -5.07 -17.34 17.76
CA PRO A 203 -4.06 -17.40 18.82
C PRO A 203 -2.80 -16.63 18.38
N GLU A 204 -2.49 -15.56 19.08
CA GLU A 204 -1.29 -14.74 18.85
C GLU A 204 -0.57 -14.48 20.17
N ALA A 205 0.70 -14.08 20.09
CA ALA A 205 1.45 -13.61 21.24
C ALA A 205 0.73 -12.41 21.89
N PRO A 206 0.65 -12.34 23.23
CA PRO A 206 0.04 -11.21 23.91
C PRO A 206 0.76 -9.90 23.60
N LEU A 207 0.02 -8.81 23.68
CA LEU A 207 0.58 -7.46 23.54
C LEU A 207 1.45 -7.12 24.74
N HIS A 208 2.73 -6.88 24.51
CA HIS A 208 3.65 -6.36 25.51
C HIS A 208 3.79 -4.85 25.33
N TRP A 209 3.14 -4.05 26.19
CA TRP A 209 3.10 -2.58 26.11
C TRP A 209 4.46 -1.95 26.43
N THR A 210 5.45 -2.22 25.59
CA THR A 210 6.77 -1.60 25.65
C THR A 210 6.72 -0.18 25.07
N THR A 211 7.69 0.66 25.42
CA THR A 211 7.85 1.98 24.80
C THR A 211 7.99 1.86 23.29
N SER A 212 8.66 0.82 22.82
CA SER A 212 8.87 0.52 21.41
C SER A 212 7.53 0.29 20.67
N LEU A 213 6.66 -0.56 21.23
CA LEU A 213 5.33 -0.80 20.67
C LEU A 213 4.47 0.47 20.67
N ILE A 214 4.46 1.20 21.78
CA ILE A 214 3.67 2.44 21.89
C ILE A 214 4.11 3.46 20.83
N LEU A 215 5.42 3.71 20.68
CA LEU A 215 5.94 4.62 19.66
C LEU A 215 5.63 4.14 18.24
N ALA A 216 5.75 2.83 17.99
CA ALA A 216 5.39 2.24 16.71
C ALA A 216 3.90 2.42 16.40
N LEU A 217 3.01 2.22 17.36
CA LEU A 217 1.57 2.44 17.20
C LEU A 217 1.23 3.92 17.00
N ILE A 218 1.84 4.83 17.77
CA ILE A 218 1.66 6.29 17.59
C ILE A 218 2.04 6.69 16.16
N TYR A 219 3.18 6.20 15.66
CA TYR A 219 3.60 6.46 14.28
C TYR A 219 2.62 5.87 13.25
N ASN A 220 2.19 4.63 13.46
CA ASN A 220 1.29 3.94 12.53
C ASN A 220 -0.10 4.56 12.48
N VAL A 221 -0.65 4.94 13.62
CA VAL A 221 -1.99 5.54 13.73
C VAL A 221 -1.98 7.00 13.22
N GLY A 222 -1.03 7.81 13.67
CA GLY A 222 -0.93 9.23 13.33
C GLY A 222 -0.26 9.47 11.96
N PRO A 223 1.09 9.52 11.91
CA PRO A 223 1.82 9.84 10.68
C PRO A 223 1.48 8.94 9.50
N ALA A 224 1.56 7.61 9.66
CA ALA A 224 1.45 6.69 8.55
C ALA A 224 0.01 6.43 8.07
N SER A 225 -0.99 6.63 8.93
CA SER A 225 -2.40 6.55 8.54
C SER A 225 -3.01 7.93 8.37
N ALA A 226 -3.29 8.67 9.45
CA ALA A 226 -4.06 9.91 9.33
C ALA A 226 -3.36 10.98 8.48
N VAL A 227 -2.09 11.32 8.77
CA VAL A 227 -1.36 12.36 8.05
C VAL A 227 -1.07 11.94 6.61
N ALA A 228 -0.60 10.70 6.41
CA ALA A 228 -0.26 10.22 5.08
C ALA A 228 -1.48 10.13 4.16
N PHE A 229 -2.64 9.69 4.64
CA PHE A 229 -3.86 9.68 3.84
C PHE A 229 -4.37 11.11 3.54
N LEU A 230 -4.24 12.05 4.48
CA LEU A 230 -4.54 13.46 4.19
C LEU A 230 -3.62 14.03 3.11
N LEU A 231 -2.31 13.79 3.22
CA LEU A 231 -1.34 14.20 2.20
C LEU A 231 -1.65 13.56 0.84
N TRP A 232 -1.94 12.27 0.84
CA TRP A 232 -2.35 11.55 -0.37
C TRP A 232 -3.57 12.17 -1.04
N PHE A 233 -4.62 12.46 -0.25
CA PHE A 233 -5.83 13.13 -0.73
C PHE A 233 -5.56 14.52 -1.31
N MET A 234 -4.74 15.33 -0.60
CA MET A 234 -4.34 16.66 -1.08
C MET A 234 -3.52 16.59 -2.37
N LEU A 235 -2.61 15.62 -2.48
CA LEU A 235 -1.75 15.44 -3.64
C LEU A 235 -2.53 14.97 -4.86
N GLN A 236 -3.49 14.07 -4.70
CA GLN A 236 -4.37 13.65 -5.79
C GLN A 236 -5.12 14.81 -6.45
N GLN A 237 -5.41 15.89 -5.70
CA GLN A 237 -6.09 17.07 -6.23
C GLN A 237 -5.13 18.11 -6.86
N ARG A 238 -3.81 18.00 -6.61
CA ARG A 238 -2.84 19.06 -6.97
C ARG A 238 -1.83 18.64 -8.02
N ILE A 239 -1.57 17.36 -8.16
CA ILE A 239 -0.55 16.82 -9.06
C ILE A 239 -1.12 15.77 -9.98
N GLU A 240 -0.54 15.68 -11.17
CA GLU A 240 -0.92 14.68 -12.17
C GLU A 240 -0.69 13.25 -11.64
N ALA A 241 -1.59 12.34 -12.02
CA ALA A 241 -1.51 10.92 -11.64
C ALA A 241 -0.15 10.29 -12.00
N ASN A 242 0.48 10.77 -13.08
CA ASN A 242 1.80 10.32 -13.51
C ASN A 242 2.90 10.65 -12.50
N VAL A 243 2.87 11.83 -11.89
CA VAL A 243 3.83 12.25 -10.85
C VAL A 243 3.53 11.53 -9.55
N LEU A 244 2.24 11.39 -9.22
CA LEU A 244 1.79 10.67 -8.03
C LEU A 244 2.22 9.19 -8.06
N SER A 245 2.24 8.56 -9.24
CA SER A 245 2.67 7.18 -9.38
C SER A 245 4.16 6.92 -9.04
N LEU A 246 5.00 7.96 -8.98
CA LEU A 246 6.40 7.83 -8.56
C LEU A 246 6.52 7.36 -7.09
N ILE A 247 5.51 7.62 -6.26
CA ILE A 247 5.50 7.16 -4.87
C ILE A 247 5.62 5.64 -4.78
N VAL A 248 5.02 4.91 -5.72
CA VAL A 248 5.06 3.43 -5.79
C VAL A 248 6.49 2.90 -5.91
N LEU A 249 7.40 3.69 -6.51
CA LEU A 249 8.82 3.33 -6.65
C LEU A 249 9.66 3.83 -5.46
N ILE A 250 9.38 5.01 -4.94
CA ILE A 250 10.18 5.63 -3.88
C ILE A 250 9.96 4.92 -2.55
N VAL A 251 8.73 4.54 -2.22
CA VAL A 251 8.38 3.91 -0.93
C VAL A 251 9.18 2.64 -0.66
N PRO A 252 9.27 1.63 -1.56
CA PRO A 252 10.07 0.43 -1.29
C PRO A 252 11.57 0.73 -1.20
N LEU A 253 12.08 1.72 -1.94
CA LEU A 253 13.49 2.14 -1.81
C LEU A 253 13.79 2.71 -0.42
N VAL A 254 12.89 3.54 0.10
CA VAL A 254 13.00 4.04 1.48
C VAL A 254 12.90 2.89 2.48
N GLY A 255 11.99 1.93 2.27
CA GLY A 255 11.85 0.74 3.13
C GLY A 255 13.13 -0.11 3.17
N ILE A 256 13.77 -0.35 2.01
CA ILE A 256 15.05 -1.07 1.92
C ILE A 256 16.15 -0.29 2.66
N ALA A 257 16.29 1.00 2.37
CA ALA A 257 17.34 1.83 2.98
C ALA A 257 17.16 1.91 4.50
N ALA A 258 15.94 2.13 4.98
CA ALA A 258 15.65 2.20 6.40
C ALA A 258 15.85 0.84 7.10
N GLY A 259 15.44 -0.27 6.49
CA GLY A 259 15.67 -1.62 7.00
C GLY A 259 17.15 -1.94 7.12
N TRP A 260 17.94 -1.55 6.13
CA TRP A 260 19.39 -1.72 6.19
C TRP A 260 20.04 -0.87 7.29
N LEU A 261 19.69 0.42 7.36
CA LEU A 261 20.34 1.36 8.30
C LEU A 261 19.93 1.12 9.76
N GLN A 262 18.66 0.80 10.01
CA GLN A 262 18.12 0.74 11.37
C GLN A 262 17.99 -0.69 11.92
N LEU A 263 17.61 -1.65 11.07
CA LEU A 263 17.44 -3.05 11.48
C LEU A 263 18.65 -3.93 11.13
N GLY A 264 19.68 -3.38 10.45
CA GLY A 264 20.82 -4.15 9.99
C GLY A 264 20.47 -5.20 8.94
N GLU A 265 19.31 -5.07 8.27
CA GLU A 265 18.89 -6.00 7.22
C GLU A 265 19.86 -5.90 6.03
N ARG A 266 20.60 -6.97 5.76
CA ARG A 266 21.49 -7.06 4.60
C ARG A 266 20.90 -8.03 3.60
N PRO A 267 20.35 -7.54 2.47
CA PRO A 267 19.89 -8.42 1.41
C PRO A 267 21.03 -9.31 0.91
N SER A 268 20.74 -10.60 0.72
CA SER A 268 21.68 -11.48 0.01
C SER A 268 21.80 -11.03 -1.45
N LEU A 269 22.82 -11.52 -2.16
CA LEU A 269 22.98 -11.18 -3.58
C LEU A 269 21.74 -11.56 -4.42
N PRO A 270 21.13 -12.75 -4.27
CA PRO A 270 19.86 -13.07 -4.94
C PRO A 270 18.73 -12.14 -4.54
N ASP A 271 18.62 -11.74 -3.25
CA ASP A 271 17.60 -10.79 -2.82
C ASP A 271 17.80 -9.43 -3.51
N ALA A 272 19.03 -8.91 -3.56
CA ALA A 272 19.33 -7.63 -4.20
C ALA A 272 19.03 -7.65 -5.71
N ILE A 273 19.39 -8.72 -6.41
CA ILE A 273 19.07 -8.92 -7.84
C ILE A 273 17.54 -8.98 -8.03
N GLY A 274 16.88 -9.79 -7.23
CA GLY A 274 15.41 -9.95 -7.31
C GLY A 274 14.67 -8.64 -7.05
N MET A 275 15.09 -7.88 -6.02
CA MET A 275 14.53 -6.54 -5.72
C MET A 275 14.75 -5.58 -6.90
N ALA A 276 15.96 -5.56 -7.49
CA ALA A 276 16.25 -4.72 -8.64
C ALA A 276 15.37 -5.07 -9.85
N LEU A 277 15.16 -6.36 -10.14
CA LEU A 277 14.28 -6.82 -11.20
C LEU A 277 12.82 -6.42 -10.94
N ILE A 278 12.31 -6.60 -9.72
CA ILE A 278 10.94 -6.20 -9.34
C ILE A 278 10.77 -4.70 -9.54
N LEU A 279 11.68 -3.88 -8.99
CA LEU A 279 11.61 -2.43 -9.11
C LEU A 279 11.72 -1.95 -10.56
N THR A 280 12.55 -2.61 -11.37
CA THR A 280 12.66 -2.34 -12.82
C THR A 280 11.34 -2.66 -13.53
N GLY A 281 10.75 -3.83 -13.27
CA GLY A 281 9.45 -4.21 -13.80
C GLY A 281 8.35 -3.19 -13.43
N ILE A 282 8.29 -2.79 -12.16
CA ILE A 282 7.34 -1.77 -11.70
C ILE A 282 7.60 -0.42 -12.39
N ALA A 283 8.85 0.01 -12.53
CA ALA A 283 9.19 1.26 -13.20
C ALA A 283 8.75 1.27 -14.66
N VAL A 284 9.03 0.18 -15.41
CA VAL A 284 8.57 0.01 -16.78
C VAL A 284 7.05 0.00 -16.86
N MET A 285 6.36 -0.67 -15.92
CA MET A 285 4.90 -0.67 -15.83
C MET A 285 4.34 0.74 -15.66
N VAL A 286 4.85 1.50 -14.72
CA VAL A 286 4.42 2.89 -14.44
C VAL A 286 4.67 3.80 -15.64
N VAL A 287 5.84 3.71 -16.27
CA VAL A 287 6.18 4.53 -17.44
C VAL A 287 5.32 4.16 -18.66
N SER A 288 5.01 2.88 -18.86
CA SER A 288 4.19 2.41 -19.98
C SER A 288 2.72 2.87 -19.87
N GLN A 289 2.21 3.10 -18.67
CA GLN A 289 0.86 3.65 -18.45
C GLN A 289 0.74 5.11 -18.90
N ARG A 290 1.83 5.89 -18.84
CA ARG A 290 1.85 7.33 -19.17
C ARG A 290 1.49 7.64 -20.63
N ARG A 291 1.58 6.69 -21.55
CA ARG A 291 1.34 6.90 -22.98
C ARG A 291 -0.15 6.85 -23.39
N LYS A 292 -1.10 6.85 -22.47
CA LYS A 292 -2.55 6.69 -22.74
C LYS A 292 -3.39 7.97 -22.75
N LEU A 293 -2.81 9.17 -22.87
CA LEU A 293 -3.58 10.39 -23.07
C LEU A 293 -3.28 11.02 -24.46
N PRO A 294 -4.10 10.78 -25.50
CA PRO A 294 -4.28 11.78 -26.50
C PRO A 294 -5.24 12.83 -25.92
N VAL A 295 -4.73 14.02 -25.65
CA VAL A 295 -5.54 15.22 -25.54
C VAL A 295 -6.11 15.51 -26.92
N THR A 296 -7.29 15.02 -27.22
CA THR A 296 -8.16 15.63 -28.22
C THR A 296 -9.11 16.55 -27.46
N VAL A 297 -8.64 17.76 -27.15
CA VAL A 297 -9.53 18.89 -27.07
C VAL A 297 -9.92 19.18 -28.53
N GLN A 298 -11.05 18.67 -28.97
CA GLN A 298 -11.74 19.25 -30.10
C GLN A 298 -12.24 20.62 -29.63
N ALA A 299 -11.57 21.68 -30.12
CA ALA A 299 -12.15 22.98 -30.27
C ALA A 299 -13.26 22.80 -31.34
N GLU A 300 -14.50 22.75 -30.85
CA GLU A 300 -15.66 23.05 -31.71
C GLU A 300 -16.03 24.51 -31.40
N GLY A 301 -16.04 25.29 -32.52
CA GLY A 301 -16.29 26.71 -32.59
C GLY A 301 -17.76 27.13 -32.33
#